data_21ed4ae93973a1381cf8709c4dc87150
#
_entry.id   21ed4ae93973a1381cf8709c4dc87150
#
_cell.length_a   1.000
_cell.length_b   1.000
_cell.length_c   1.000
_cell.angle_alpha   90.00
_cell.angle_beta   90.00
_cell.angle_gamma   90.00
#
_symmetry.space_group_name_H-M   'P 1'
#
loop_
_entity.id
_entity.type
_entity.pdbx_description
1 polymer ?
#
loop_
_entity_poly.entity_id
_entity_poly.type
_entity_poly.pdbx_seq_one_letter_code
_entity_poly.pdbx_strand_id
1 'polypeptide(L)'
;MSLKIDLHTHILPQQWPDLAQRYGYDGFVSIEHHAPCCARLWKDGKFFREIDDRCWSPERRIQDCDQQGVDVQALSTVPIMFSYWAKAADAHDLSRLLNDHIAEVVKDHPQRFVGLGTVPLQDPELACLEMDRCVDELNFPGLQIGTHCGKWNLDAPELFPVLEHAARRGVSIFVHPWDMLGADRLGAYFLPWLVGMPAETSLAICSMIFGGVFDRLPDLKICFAHGGGSFPGTLARIDKGYKARPDLCAVNGCGAPSDYIGKFYLDTLVHDPEMLHQVMGMFGVEKLALGSDYPFPLGEDHPGAMIEAMERLTEHERSRMLGGTALEFLGLQENAFPGVAGGGGR
;
A
#
# COMPACT_ATOMS: atom_id res chain seq x y z
N MET A 1 -10.93 16.80 -17.90
CA MET A 1 -10.28 16.62 -16.58
C MET A 1 -9.50 15.32 -16.66
N SER A 2 -8.34 15.23 -16.05
CA SER A 2 -7.56 13.99 -15.96
C SER A 2 -8.25 13.03 -15.00
N LEU A 3 -8.18 11.73 -15.27
CA LEU A 3 -8.67 10.66 -14.42
C LEU A 3 -7.97 10.73 -13.05
N LYS A 4 -8.74 10.70 -11.96
CA LYS A 4 -8.23 10.71 -10.58
C LYS A 4 -8.32 9.32 -9.98
N ILE A 5 -7.17 8.68 -9.76
CA ILE A 5 -7.05 7.32 -9.23
C ILE A 5 -6.34 7.35 -7.88
N ASP A 6 -7.04 6.98 -6.84
CA ASP A 6 -6.50 6.83 -5.49
C ASP A 6 -5.93 5.41 -5.33
N LEU A 7 -4.58 5.34 -5.33
CA LEU A 7 -3.85 4.06 -5.27
C LEU A 7 -3.81 3.45 -3.87
N HIS A 8 -4.02 4.24 -2.82
CA HIS A 8 -3.84 3.84 -1.44
C HIS A 8 -5.14 3.95 -0.65
N THR A 9 -5.93 2.87 -0.66
CA THR A 9 -7.16 2.79 0.13
C THR A 9 -7.35 1.41 0.75
N HIS A 10 -8.15 1.35 1.82
CA HIS A 10 -8.36 0.12 2.57
C HIS A 10 -9.83 -0.26 2.66
N ILE A 11 -10.11 -1.56 2.58
CA ILE A 11 -11.45 -2.14 2.73
C ILE A 11 -11.39 -3.42 3.56
N LEU A 12 -12.48 -3.73 4.24
CA LEU A 12 -12.72 -4.99 4.97
C LEU A 12 -14.06 -5.58 4.53
N PRO A 13 -14.26 -6.89 4.62
CA PRO A 13 -15.61 -7.45 4.60
C PRO A 13 -16.45 -6.84 5.73
N GLN A 14 -17.73 -6.64 5.50
CA GLN A 14 -18.65 -6.19 6.55
C GLN A 14 -18.68 -7.17 7.72
N GLN A 15 -18.54 -8.47 7.43
CA GLN A 15 -18.46 -9.56 8.41
C GLN A 15 -17.50 -10.63 7.91
N TRP A 16 -16.88 -11.32 8.84
CA TRP A 16 -16.10 -12.54 8.57
C TRP A 16 -16.27 -13.54 9.72
N PRO A 17 -15.98 -14.84 9.49
CA PRO A 17 -16.07 -15.87 10.53
C PRO A 17 -15.21 -15.55 11.75
N ASP A 18 -15.57 -16.10 12.90
CA ASP A 18 -14.67 -16.12 14.06
C ASP A 18 -13.40 -16.92 13.68
N LEU A 19 -12.32 -16.18 13.40
CA LEU A 19 -11.07 -16.76 12.92
C LEU A 19 -10.34 -17.54 14.04
N ALA A 20 -10.49 -17.15 15.32
CA ALA A 20 -9.93 -17.90 16.44
C ALA A 20 -10.61 -19.26 16.57
N GLN A 21 -11.93 -19.31 16.45
CA GLN A 21 -12.67 -20.57 16.39
C GLN A 21 -12.33 -21.40 15.15
N ARG A 22 -12.23 -20.76 13.97
CA ARG A 22 -11.96 -21.42 12.69
C ARG A 22 -10.59 -22.11 12.69
N TYR A 23 -9.56 -21.44 13.22
CA TYR A 23 -8.17 -21.94 13.18
C TYR A 23 -7.71 -22.60 14.49
N GLY A 24 -8.46 -22.41 15.59
CA GLY A 24 -8.19 -23.05 16.87
C GLY A 24 -7.12 -22.36 17.72
N TYR A 25 -6.82 -21.07 17.46
CA TYR A 25 -5.91 -20.25 18.28
C TYR A 25 -6.22 -18.77 18.15
N ASP A 26 -5.80 -17.97 19.13
CA ASP A 26 -6.05 -16.52 19.21
C ASP A 26 -5.08 -15.70 18.36
N GLY A 27 -5.23 -14.37 18.37
CA GLY A 27 -4.39 -13.40 17.69
C GLY A 27 -5.07 -12.72 16.49
N PHE A 28 -6.18 -13.26 16.03
CA PHE A 28 -6.92 -12.74 14.89
C PHE A 28 -7.81 -11.56 15.28
N VAL A 29 -8.08 -10.71 14.28
CA VAL A 29 -9.00 -9.58 14.43
C VAL A 29 -10.43 -10.08 14.33
N SER A 30 -11.29 -9.60 15.22
CA SER A 30 -12.75 -9.76 15.14
C SER A 30 -13.44 -8.42 15.02
N ILE A 31 -14.67 -8.43 14.48
CA ILE A 31 -15.50 -7.24 14.27
C ILE A 31 -16.78 -7.35 15.08
N GLU A 32 -17.18 -6.27 15.72
CA GLU A 32 -18.42 -6.14 16.48
C GLU A 32 -19.21 -4.92 15.99
N HIS A 33 -20.30 -5.13 15.27
CA HIS A 33 -21.19 -4.06 14.87
C HIS A 33 -22.03 -3.61 16.07
N HIS A 34 -21.96 -2.34 16.45
CA HIS A 34 -22.72 -1.77 17.55
C HIS A 34 -23.76 -0.73 17.06
N ALA A 35 -23.71 -0.34 15.77
CA ALA A 35 -24.69 0.48 15.08
C ALA A 35 -24.67 0.12 13.58
N PRO A 36 -25.68 0.48 12.80
CA PRO A 36 -25.75 0.16 11.37
C PRO A 36 -24.55 0.61 10.54
N CYS A 37 -23.93 1.75 10.92
CA CYS A 37 -22.79 2.34 10.23
C CYS A 37 -21.49 2.30 11.03
N CYS A 38 -21.43 1.60 12.18
CA CYS A 38 -20.28 1.64 13.06
C CYS A 38 -19.94 0.26 13.62
N ALA A 39 -18.66 -0.05 13.68
CA ALA A 39 -18.15 -1.30 14.23
C ALA A 39 -16.86 -1.07 15.03
N ARG A 40 -16.57 -1.99 15.92
CA ARG A 40 -15.33 -2.06 16.68
C ARG A 40 -14.50 -3.23 16.22
N LEU A 41 -13.24 -2.99 15.99
CA LEU A 41 -12.26 -4.05 15.78
C LEU A 41 -11.61 -4.40 17.11
N TRP A 42 -11.51 -5.69 17.36
CA TRP A 42 -10.89 -6.26 18.55
C TRP A 42 -9.74 -7.18 18.15
N LYS A 43 -8.65 -7.17 18.90
CA LYS A 43 -7.54 -8.12 18.77
C LYS A 43 -7.17 -8.67 20.14
N ASP A 44 -7.16 -9.99 20.30
CA ASP A 44 -6.89 -10.66 21.58
C ASP A 44 -7.80 -10.16 22.74
N GLY A 45 -9.09 -9.92 22.44
CA GLY A 45 -10.05 -9.40 23.40
C GLY A 45 -9.81 -7.95 23.83
N LYS A 46 -8.85 -7.25 23.20
CA LYS A 46 -8.57 -5.83 23.44
C LYS A 46 -9.14 -4.98 22.33
N PHE A 47 -9.76 -3.85 22.71
CA PHE A 47 -10.20 -2.85 21.75
C PHE A 47 -9.01 -2.35 20.91
N PHE A 48 -9.15 -2.44 19.61
CA PHE A 48 -8.13 -1.94 18.69
C PHE A 48 -8.53 -0.60 18.08
N ARG A 49 -9.72 -0.53 17.45
CA ARG A 49 -10.18 0.66 16.75
C ARG A 49 -11.70 0.64 16.53
N GLU A 50 -12.32 1.82 16.53
CA GLU A 50 -13.65 2.02 15.97
C GLU A 50 -13.53 2.39 14.49
N ILE A 51 -14.40 1.83 13.66
CA ILE A 51 -14.49 2.06 12.23
C ILE A 51 -15.94 2.30 11.83
N ASP A 52 -16.12 2.94 10.69
CA ASP A 52 -17.44 3.18 10.11
C ASP A 52 -17.64 2.45 8.77
N ASP A 53 -18.82 2.63 8.17
CA ASP A 53 -19.24 1.94 6.96
C ASP A 53 -18.39 2.26 5.72
N ARG A 54 -17.58 3.31 5.74
CA ARG A 54 -16.57 3.57 4.72
C ARG A 54 -15.56 2.44 4.60
N CYS A 55 -15.36 1.66 5.68
CA CYS A 55 -14.46 0.51 5.67
C CYS A 55 -15.02 -0.71 4.94
N TRP A 56 -16.35 -0.81 4.71
CA TRP A 56 -16.95 -2.02 4.11
C TRP A 56 -18.03 -1.77 3.07
N SER A 57 -18.70 -0.57 3.01
CA SER A 57 -19.77 -0.32 2.04
C SER A 57 -19.22 0.29 0.75
N PRO A 58 -19.31 -0.42 -0.39
CA PRO A 58 -18.97 0.13 -1.70
C PRO A 58 -19.80 1.36 -2.06
N GLU A 59 -21.09 1.37 -1.73
CA GLU A 59 -22.01 2.47 -2.03
C GLU A 59 -21.61 3.74 -1.28
N ARG A 60 -21.22 3.61 0.00
CA ARG A 60 -20.74 4.71 0.79
C ARG A 60 -19.42 5.29 0.21
N ARG A 61 -18.51 4.41 -0.18
CA ARG A 61 -17.24 4.81 -0.81
C ARG A 61 -17.46 5.54 -2.13
N ILE A 62 -18.37 5.05 -2.96
CA ILE A 62 -18.74 5.71 -4.23
C ILE A 62 -19.32 7.11 -3.98
N GLN A 63 -20.19 7.26 -2.98
CA GLN A 63 -20.71 8.58 -2.60
C GLN A 63 -19.59 9.55 -2.17
N ASP A 64 -18.65 9.11 -1.35
CA ASP A 64 -17.52 9.92 -0.93
C ASP A 64 -16.61 10.25 -2.12
N CYS A 65 -16.31 9.28 -2.98
CA CYS A 65 -15.55 9.48 -4.21
C CYS A 65 -16.19 10.52 -5.13
N ASP A 66 -17.53 10.43 -5.34
CA ASP A 66 -18.26 11.38 -6.16
C ASP A 66 -18.21 12.81 -5.59
N GLN A 67 -18.27 12.95 -4.25
CA GLN A 67 -18.15 14.25 -3.58
C GLN A 67 -16.74 14.83 -3.65
N GLN A 68 -15.71 13.97 -3.64
CA GLN A 68 -14.30 14.35 -3.62
C GLN A 68 -13.66 14.38 -5.02
N GLY A 69 -14.44 14.00 -6.04
CA GLY A 69 -13.95 13.94 -7.43
C GLY A 69 -12.92 12.84 -7.67
N VAL A 70 -12.95 11.77 -6.87
CA VAL A 70 -12.13 10.56 -7.11
C VAL A 70 -12.89 9.65 -8.07
N ASP A 71 -12.23 9.29 -9.15
CA ASP A 71 -12.85 8.45 -10.18
C ASP A 71 -12.74 6.96 -9.85
N VAL A 72 -11.56 6.52 -9.41
CA VAL A 72 -11.25 5.12 -9.13
C VAL A 72 -10.46 5.00 -7.84
N GLN A 73 -10.77 4.00 -7.03
CA GLN A 73 -9.95 3.58 -5.88
C GLN A 73 -9.35 2.20 -6.09
N ALA A 74 -8.06 2.06 -5.76
CA ALA A 74 -7.44 0.76 -5.59
C ALA A 74 -7.74 0.24 -4.17
N LEU A 75 -8.49 -0.86 -4.10
CA LEU A 75 -8.93 -1.47 -2.85
C LEU A 75 -7.90 -2.48 -2.36
N SER A 76 -7.44 -2.32 -1.14
CA SER A 76 -6.57 -3.29 -0.46
C SER A 76 -7.10 -3.59 0.96
N THR A 77 -6.70 -4.73 1.53
CA THR A 77 -7.12 -5.02 2.91
C THR A 77 -6.47 -4.07 3.91
N VAL A 78 -7.08 -3.92 5.08
CA VAL A 78 -6.45 -3.16 6.18
C VAL A 78 -5.23 -3.93 6.70
N PRO A 79 -4.05 -3.30 6.88
CA PRO A 79 -2.79 -3.99 7.17
C PRO A 79 -2.79 -4.87 8.43
N ILE A 80 -3.66 -4.59 9.42
CA ILE A 80 -3.82 -5.47 10.59
C ILE A 80 -4.25 -6.90 10.21
N MET A 81 -4.83 -7.09 9.01
CA MET A 81 -5.28 -8.39 8.51
C MET A 81 -4.17 -9.19 7.81
N PHE A 82 -2.98 -8.67 7.59
CA PHE A 82 -1.87 -9.42 6.98
C PHE A 82 -1.55 -10.73 7.70
N SER A 83 -1.64 -10.72 9.02
CA SER A 83 -1.53 -11.93 9.87
C SER A 83 -0.30 -12.81 9.58
N TYR A 84 0.86 -12.19 9.27
CA TYR A 84 2.12 -12.92 8.98
C TYR A 84 2.67 -13.73 10.16
N TRP A 85 2.15 -13.52 11.37
CA TRP A 85 2.44 -14.29 12.57
C TRP A 85 1.68 -15.62 12.61
N ALA A 86 0.61 -15.79 11.84
CA ALA A 86 -0.24 -16.99 11.84
C ALA A 86 0.43 -18.16 11.12
N LYS A 87 -0.09 -19.37 11.32
CA LYS A 87 0.33 -20.53 10.55
C LYS A 87 0.07 -20.28 9.07
N ALA A 88 1.00 -20.68 8.23
CA ALA A 88 0.99 -20.37 6.80
C ALA A 88 -0.32 -20.75 6.08
N ALA A 89 -0.83 -21.97 6.34
CA ALA A 89 -2.09 -22.43 5.74
C ALA A 89 -3.31 -21.60 6.18
N ASP A 90 -3.34 -21.16 7.45
CA ASP A 90 -4.44 -20.36 8.00
C ASP A 90 -4.37 -18.92 7.47
N ALA A 91 -3.16 -18.36 7.35
CA ALA A 91 -2.94 -17.05 6.73
C ALA A 91 -3.28 -17.08 5.23
N HIS A 92 -3.01 -18.17 4.53
CA HIS A 92 -3.41 -18.35 3.14
C HIS A 92 -4.95 -18.40 3.00
N ASP A 93 -5.64 -19.16 3.85
CA ASP A 93 -7.12 -19.20 3.87
C ASP A 93 -7.71 -17.81 4.16
N LEU A 94 -7.13 -17.05 5.11
CA LEU A 94 -7.53 -15.68 5.39
C LEU A 94 -7.25 -14.75 4.20
N SER A 95 -6.09 -14.86 3.56
CA SER A 95 -5.76 -14.07 2.36
C SER A 95 -6.78 -14.30 1.25
N ARG A 96 -7.16 -15.55 1.00
CA ARG A 96 -8.21 -15.89 0.03
C ARG A 96 -9.55 -15.24 0.37
N LEU A 97 -9.99 -15.33 1.63
CA LEU A 97 -11.23 -14.70 2.10
C LEU A 97 -11.25 -13.19 1.83
N LEU A 98 -10.14 -12.51 2.12
CA LEU A 98 -10.02 -11.07 1.91
C LEU A 98 -9.97 -10.70 0.42
N ASN A 99 -9.23 -11.47 -0.37
CA ASN A 99 -9.11 -11.26 -1.82
C ASN A 99 -10.43 -11.55 -2.53
N ASP A 100 -11.16 -12.59 -2.14
CA ASP A 100 -12.48 -12.91 -2.69
C ASP A 100 -13.48 -11.78 -2.42
N HIS A 101 -13.48 -11.20 -1.21
CA HIS A 101 -14.30 -10.03 -0.90
C HIS A 101 -13.96 -8.83 -1.80
N ILE A 102 -12.69 -8.50 -1.95
CA ILE A 102 -12.28 -7.40 -2.84
C ILE A 102 -12.72 -7.67 -4.29
N ALA A 103 -12.57 -8.93 -4.75
CA ALA A 103 -12.97 -9.32 -6.09
C ALA A 103 -14.48 -9.17 -6.33
N GLU A 104 -15.30 -9.51 -5.34
CA GLU A 104 -16.76 -9.29 -5.40
C GLU A 104 -17.09 -7.81 -5.54
N VAL A 105 -16.48 -6.94 -4.72
CA VAL A 105 -16.69 -5.49 -4.79
C VAL A 105 -16.25 -4.92 -6.15
N VAL A 106 -15.09 -5.33 -6.66
CA VAL A 106 -14.59 -4.90 -7.99
C VAL A 106 -15.48 -5.38 -9.11
N LYS A 107 -15.97 -6.62 -9.03
CA LYS A 107 -16.89 -7.19 -10.02
C LYS A 107 -18.22 -6.43 -10.09
N ASP A 108 -18.74 -5.98 -8.96
CA ASP A 108 -20.01 -5.24 -8.90
C ASP A 108 -19.84 -3.77 -9.35
N HIS A 109 -18.64 -3.21 -9.21
CA HIS A 109 -18.32 -1.82 -9.55
C HIS A 109 -17.00 -1.67 -10.34
N PRO A 110 -16.85 -2.33 -11.51
CA PRO A 110 -15.56 -2.45 -12.20
C PRO A 110 -15.03 -1.14 -12.77
N GLN A 111 -15.85 -0.09 -12.85
CA GLN A 111 -15.42 1.24 -13.30
C GLN A 111 -14.98 2.15 -12.15
N ARG A 112 -15.18 1.72 -10.92
CA ARG A 112 -14.90 2.53 -9.73
C ARG A 112 -13.80 1.94 -8.85
N PHE A 113 -13.53 0.64 -8.98
CA PHE A 113 -12.61 -0.06 -8.12
C PHE A 113 -11.64 -0.97 -8.89
N VAL A 114 -10.42 -1.05 -8.36
CA VAL A 114 -9.38 -1.99 -8.77
C VAL A 114 -8.92 -2.75 -7.52
N GLY A 115 -8.67 -4.05 -7.61
CA GLY A 115 -8.24 -4.86 -6.46
C GLY A 115 -6.72 -4.94 -6.35
N LEU A 116 -6.20 -4.78 -5.13
CA LEU A 116 -4.85 -5.20 -4.74
C LEU A 116 -4.98 -6.35 -3.75
N GLY A 117 -4.48 -7.51 -4.12
CA GLY A 117 -4.56 -8.71 -3.29
C GLY A 117 -3.61 -8.68 -2.09
N THR A 118 -3.82 -9.59 -1.14
CA THR A 118 -2.88 -9.86 -0.05
C THR A 118 -2.45 -11.32 -0.09
N VAL A 119 -1.22 -11.61 0.39
CA VAL A 119 -0.61 -12.95 0.31
C VAL A 119 0.09 -13.30 1.63
N PRO A 120 0.20 -14.60 1.99
CA PRO A 120 0.83 -15.04 3.23
C PRO A 120 2.37 -15.06 3.10
N LEU A 121 3.04 -13.90 3.31
CA LEU A 121 4.49 -13.75 3.12
C LEU A 121 5.34 -14.69 3.99
N GLN A 122 4.81 -15.23 5.08
CA GLN A 122 5.50 -16.22 5.93
C GLN A 122 5.72 -17.58 5.24
N ASP A 123 5.07 -17.81 4.09
CA ASP A 123 5.28 -18.97 3.23
C ASP A 123 5.36 -18.51 1.76
N PRO A 124 6.57 -18.39 1.21
CA PRO A 124 6.77 -17.90 -0.15
C PRO A 124 6.10 -18.72 -1.25
N GLU A 125 5.95 -20.04 -1.06
CA GLU A 125 5.28 -20.90 -2.03
C GLU A 125 3.77 -20.61 -2.07
N LEU A 126 3.13 -20.53 -0.90
CA LEU A 126 1.73 -20.16 -0.79
C LEU A 126 1.50 -18.69 -1.21
N ALA A 127 2.45 -17.81 -0.96
CA ALA A 127 2.37 -16.41 -1.41
C ALA A 127 2.39 -16.32 -2.94
N CYS A 128 3.26 -17.06 -3.63
CA CYS A 128 3.29 -17.11 -5.08
C CYS A 128 2.02 -17.76 -5.66
N LEU A 129 1.51 -18.82 -5.03
CA LEU A 129 0.27 -19.48 -5.45
C LEU A 129 -0.93 -18.52 -5.36
N GLU A 130 -1.06 -17.78 -4.26
CA GLU A 130 -2.15 -16.82 -4.11
C GLU A 130 -1.96 -15.59 -5.01
N MET A 131 -0.72 -15.17 -5.28
CA MET A 131 -0.43 -14.14 -6.27
C MET A 131 -0.92 -14.56 -7.67
N ASP A 132 -0.63 -15.79 -8.09
CA ASP A 132 -1.12 -16.31 -9.38
C ASP A 132 -2.65 -16.33 -9.41
N ARG A 133 -3.31 -16.75 -8.35
CA ARG A 133 -4.77 -16.71 -8.26
C ARG A 133 -5.33 -15.27 -8.35
N CYS A 134 -4.71 -14.32 -7.65
CA CYS A 134 -5.11 -12.91 -7.72
C CYS A 134 -5.06 -12.38 -9.16
N VAL A 135 -4.01 -12.73 -9.90
CA VAL A 135 -3.85 -12.27 -11.29
C VAL A 135 -4.76 -13.02 -12.26
N ASP A 136 -4.74 -14.35 -12.22
CA ASP A 136 -5.35 -15.19 -13.26
C ASP A 136 -6.84 -15.41 -13.07
N GLU A 137 -7.33 -15.43 -11.83
CA GLU A 137 -8.73 -15.68 -11.52
C GLU A 137 -9.48 -14.40 -11.10
N LEU A 138 -8.82 -13.53 -10.29
CA LEU A 138 -9.45 -12.33 -9.75
C LEU A 138 -9.17 -11.07 -10.59
N ASN A 139 -8.27 -11.14 -11.59
CA ASN A 139 -7.86 -10.04 -12.46
C ASN A 139 -7.29 -8.83 -11.69
N PHE A 140 -6.58 -9.07 -10.60
CA PHE A 140 -5.91 -8.01 -9.86
C PHE A 140 -4.58 -7.64 -10.54
N PRO A 141 -4.29 -6.35 -10.77
CA PRO A 141 -3.03 -5.91 -11.37
C PRO A 141 -1.87 -5.88 -10.38
N GLY A 142 -2.15 -6.02 -9.09
CA GLY A 142 -1.15 -5.91 -8.05
C GLY A 142 -1.57 -6.50 -6.71
N LEU A 143 -0.65 -6.40 -5.76
CA LEU A 143 -0.79 -6.84 -4.39
C LEU A 143 -0.43 -5.73 -3.43
N GLN A 144 -1.00 -5.76 -2.21
CA GLN A 144 -0.51 -5.02 -1.07
C GLN A 144 0.19 -5.97 -0.10
N ILE A 145 1.42 -5.63 0.31
CA ILE A 145 2.20 -6.40 1.29
C ILE A 145 2.70 -5.50 2.42
N GLY A 146 3.12 -6.12 3.51
CA GLY A 146 3.80 -5.43 4.61
C GLY A 146 5.25 -5.06 4.29
N THR A 147 5.83 -4.19 5.11
CA THR A 147 7.24 -3.78 5.05
C THR A 147 8.21 -4.89 5.42
N HIS A 148 7.75 -5.90 6.11
CA HIS A 148 8.50 -7.07 6.52
C HIS A 148 7.57 -8.24 6.88
N CYS A 149 8.11 -9.43 7.06
CA CYS A 149 7.41 -10.59 7.57
C CYS A 149 8.15 -11.17 8.77
N GLY A 150 7.66 -10.94 9.97
CA GLY A 150 8.34 -11.32 11.19
C GLY A 150 9.74 -10.70 11.27
N LYS A 151 10.80 -11.51 11.24
CA LYS A 151 12.20 -11.05 11.24
C LYS A 151 12.77 -10.81 9.83
N TRP A 152 12.03 -11.10 8.80
CA TRP A 152 12.47 -10.98 7.40
C TRP A 152 12.14 -9.59 6.86
N ASN A 153 13.15 -8.76 6.67
CA ASN A 153 13.01 -7.54 5.87
C ASN A 153 12.82 -7.91 4.38
N LEU A 154 12.43 -6.95 3.53
CA LEU A 154 12.14 -7.22 2.12
C LEU A 154 13.36 -7.67 1.28
N ASP A 155 14.58 -7.56 1.80
CA ASP A 155 15.80 -8.11 1.20
C ASP A 155 16.10 -9.57 1.61
N ALA A 156 15.33 -10.13 2.54
CA ALA A 156 15.57 -11.46 3.05
C ALA A 156 15.52 -12.53 1.93
N PRO A 157 16.46 -13.50 1.93
CA PRO A 157 16.48 -14.57 0.92
C PRO A 157 15.16 -15.35 0.84
N GLU A 158 14.46 -15.45 1.95
CA GLU A 158 13.16 -16.13 2.03
C GLU A 158 12.07 -15.39 1.26
N LEU A 159 12.09 -14.04 1.22
CA LEU A 159 11.09 -13.24 0.51
C LEU A 159 11.46 -12.99 -0.96
N PHE A 160 12.74 -13.19 -1.32
CA PHE A 160 13.20 -12.92 -2.68
C PHE A 160 12.42 -13.69 -3.76
N PRO A 161 12.04 -14.99 -3.58
CA PRO A 161 11.22 -15.71 -4.57
C PRO A 161 9.87 -15.04 -4.85
N VAL A 162 9.24 -14.41 -3.84
CA VAL A 162 7.97 -13.71 -4.02
C VAL A 162 8.14 -12.46 -4.87
N LEU A 163 9.19 -11.65 -4.59
CA LEU A 163 9.51 -10.45 -5.36
C LEU A 163 9.93 -10.79 -6.80
N GLU A 164 10.72 -11.85 -6.98
CA GLU A 164 11.12 -12.35 -8.30
C GLU A 164 9.90 -12.84 -9.10
N HIS A 165 8.98 -13.55 -8.44
CA HIS A 165 7.74 -13.99 -9.06
C HIS A 165 6.89 -12.80 -9.50
N ALA A 166 6.72 -11.79 -8.65
CA ALA A 166 6.01 -10.56 -8.99
C ALA A 166 6.63 -9.83 -10.18
N ALA A 167 7.97 -9.66 -10.19
CA ALA A 167 8.69 -9.04 -11.30
C ALA A 167 8.46 -9.80 -12.62
N ARG A 168 8.61 -11.14 -12.60
CA ARG A 168 8.41 -12.00 -13.77
C ARG A 168 6.97 -11.96 -14.30
N ARG A 169 5.98 -11.86 -13.40
CA ARG A 169 4.55 -11.78 -13.74
C ARG A 169 4.10 -10.35 -14.09
N GLY A 170 4.95 -9.35 -13.88
CA GLY A 170 4.61 -7.94 -14.07
C GLY A 170 3.60 -7.41 -13.03
N VAL A 171 3.48 -8.09 -11.88
CA VAL A 171 2.56 -7.75 -10.79
C VAL A 171 3.12 -6.56 -10.00
N SER A 172 2.28 -5.55 -9.78
CA SER A 172 2.64 -4.37 -9.01
C SER A 172 2.53 -4.65 -7.51
N ILE A 173 3.54 -4.25 -6.74
CA ILE A 173 3.58 -4.44 -5.29
C ILE A 173 3.43 -3.09 -4.59
N PHE A 174 2.36 -2.91 -3.83
CA PHE A 174 2.18 -1.78 -2.92
C PHE A 174 2.63 -2.19 -1.51
N VAL A 175 3.60 -1.49 -0.93
CA VAL A 175 4.16 -1.80 0.40
C VAL A 175 3.59 -0.86 1.43
N HIS A 176 2.89 -1.42 2.42
CA HIS A 176 2.28 -0.68 3.52
C HIS A 176 2.92 -1.06 4.86
N PRO A 177 3.34 -0.10 5.71
CA PRO A 177 3.95 -0.40 7.00
C PRO A 177 2.96 -1.04 7.98
N TRP A 178 3.42 -2.09 8.65
CA TRP A 178 2.72 -2.76 9.73
C TRP A 178 3.73 -3.42 10.68
N ASP A 179 3.33 -3.68 11.95
CA ASP A 179 4.22 -4.20 13.01
C ASP A 179 5.49 -3.37 13.19
N MET A 180 5.28 -2.07 13.44
CA MET A 180 6.29 -1.02 13.39
C MET A 180 7.46 -1.24 14.35
N LEU A 181 8.66 -0.91 13.88
CA LEU A 181 9.90 -0.89 14.65
C LEU A 181 9.74 -0.14 15.99
N GLY A 182 10.15 -0.75 17.09
CA GLY A 182 10.09 -0.15 18.43
C GLY A 182 8.69 -0.08 19.02
N ALA A 183 7.76 -0.94 18.59
CA ALA A 183 6.38 -0.98 19.05
C ALA A 183 6.23 -1.04 20.58
N ASP A 184 7.19 -1.63 21.30
CA ASP A 184 7.27 -1.69 22.75
C ASP A 184 7.40 -0.30 23.42
N ARG A 185 7.85 0.72 22.70
CA ARG A 185 8.01 2.11 23.18
C ARG A 185 7.01 3.08 22.56
N LEU A 186 6.20 2.65 21.62
CA LEU A 186 5.29 3.52 20.86
C LEU A 186 3.85 3.54 21.42
N GLY A 187 3.59 2.96 22.59
CA GLY A 187 2.24 2.71 23.12
C GLY A 187 1.42 3.96 23.52
N ALA A 188 1.95 5.18 23.39
CA ALA A 188 1.26 6.43 23.74
C ALA A 188 1.27 7.41 22.56
N TYR A 189 0.42 8.47 22.65
CA TYR A 189 0.40 9.63 21.75
C TYR A 189 0.24 9.30 20.25
N PHE A 190 -0.38 8.20 19.93
CA PHE A 190 -0.56 7.75 18.54
C PHE A 190 0.77 7.49 17.81
N LEU A 191 1.88 7.33 18.53
CA LEU A 191 3.23 7.19 17.99
C LEU A 191 3.44 6.02 17.02
N PRO A 192 2.72 4.87 17.11
CA PRO A 192 2.86 3.82 16.09
C PRO A 192 2.63 4.37 14.68
N TRP A 193 1.61 5.22 14.49
CA TRP A 193 1.26 5.80 13.20
C TRP A 193 2.08 7.05 12.87
N LEU A 194 2.38 7.91 13.86
CA LEU A 194 3.08 9.17 13.62
C LEU A 194 4.59 9.01 13.40
N VAL A 195 5.20 8.04 14.04
CA VAL A 195 6.67 7.84 14.02
C VAL A 195 7.03 6.43 13.54
N GLY A 196 6.32 5.43 14.03
CA GLY A 196 6.61 4.03 13.72
C GLY A 196 6.44 3.71 12.24
N MET A 197 5.32 4.06 11.63
CA MET A 197 5.06 3.80 10.21
C MET A 197 6.08 4.46 9.27
N PRO A 198 6.40 5.76 9.39
CA PRO A 198 7.43 6.38 8.56
C PRO A 198 8.82 5.76 8.72
N ALA A 199 9.18 5.34 9.94
CA ALA A 199 10.46 4.68 10.19
C ALA A 199 10.50 3.27 9.56
N GLU A 200 9.42 2.52 9.67
CA GLU A 200 9.29 1.16 9.12
C GLU A 200 9.36 1.16 7.59
N THR A 201 8.66 2.10 6.93
CA THR A 201 8.75 2.27 5.48
C THR A 201 10.20 2.59 5.04
N SER A 202 10.89 3.45 5.78
CA SER A 202 12.31 3.77 5.49
C SER A 202 13.22 2.56 5.65
N LEU A 203 12.98 1.72 6.67
CA LEU A 203 13.73 0.48 6.86
C LEU A 203 13.52 -0.46 5.68
N ALA A 204 12.27 -0.62 5.21
CA ALA A 204 11.96 -1.45 4.06
C ALA A 204 12.68 -0.99 2.78
N ILE A 205 12.64 0.31 2.47
CA ILE A 205 13.36 0.88 1.31
C ILE A 205 14.86 0.65 1.43
N CYS A 206 15.45 0.95 2.60
CA CYS A 206 16.89 0.75 2.83
C CYS A 206 17.30 -0.71 2.73
N SER A 207 16.52 -1.64 3.26
CA SER A 207 16.81 -3.07 3.15
C SER A 207 16.85 -3.53 1.70
N MET A 208 15.89 -3.11 0.88
CA MET A 208 15.86 -3.45 -0.55
C MET A 208 17.04 -2.85 -1.32
N ILE A 209 17.44 -1.62 -1.02
CA ILE A 209 18.63 -0.97 -1.64
C ILE A 209 19.89 -1.73 -1.24
N PHE A 210 20.17 -1.84 0.06
CA PHE A 210 21.40 -2.45 0.56
C PHE A 210 21.47 -3.96 0.33
N GLY A 211 20.31 -4.62 0.27
CA GLY A 211 20.18 -6.03 -0.11
C GLY A 211 20.36 -6.31 -1.61
N GLY A 212 20.48 -5.24 -2.45
CA GLY A 212 20.68 -5.36 -3.91
C GLY A 212 19.44 -5.87 -4.63
N VAL A 213 18.24 -5.72 -4.06
CA VAL A 213 16.99 -6.22 -4.67
C VAL A 213 16.71 -5.52 -5.99
N PHE A 214 16.87 -4.19 -6.04
CA PHE A 214 16.63 -3.41 -7.26
C PHE A 214 17.62 -3.70 -8.38
N ASP A 215 18.85 -4.12 -8.05
CA ASP A 215 19.86 -4.51 -9.05
C ASP A 215 19.56 -5.89 -9.63
N ARG A 216 19.03 -6.80 -8.80
CA ARG A 216 18.67 -8.16 -9.19
C ARG A 216 17.31 -8.23 -9.91
N LEU A 217 16.39 -7.31 -9.58
CA LEU A 217 15.02 -7.25 -10.11
C LEU A 217 14.72 -5.86 -10.68
N PRO A 218 15.37 -5.46 -11.80
CA PRO A 218 15.23 -4.11 -12.37
C PRO A 218 13.81 -3.82 -12.89
N ASP A 219 13.03 -4.83 -13.20
CA ASP A 219 11.66 -4.72 -13.70
C ASP A 219 10.59 -4.81 -12.59
N LEU A 220 11.00 -4.91 -11.32
CA LEU A 220 10.08 -4.96 -10.20
C LEU A 220 9.32 -3.63 -10.05
N LYS A 221 8.00 -3.69 -10.19
CA LYS A 221 7.12 -2.55 -9.93
C LYS A 221 6.76 -2.54 -8.45
N ILE A 222 7.31 -1.60 -7.70
CA ILE A 222 7.06 -1.47 -6.25
C ILE A 222 6.79 -0.02 -5.88
N CYS A 223 5.77 0.21 -5.05
CA CYS A 223 5.36 1.51 -4.53
C CYS A 223 5.34 1.46 -3.00
N PHE A 224 5.86 2.48 -2.35
CA PHE A 224 5.84 2.58 -0.89
C PHE A 224 4.87 3.65 -0.42
N ALA A 225 4.08 3.30 0.60
CA ALA A 225 3.08 4.15 1.21
C ALA A 225 3.69 5.37 1.92
N HIS A 226 2.84 6.40 2.14
CA HIS A 226 3.13 7.59 2.93
C HIS A 226 4.35 8.38 2.43
N GLY A 227 4.42 8.58 1.11
CA GLY A 227 5.54 9.32 0.48
C GLY A 227 6.91 8.69 0.72
N GLY A 228 6.97 7.36 0.97
CA GLY A 228 8.21 6.66 1.33
C GLY A 228 8.64 6.86 2.79
N GLY A 229 7.70 7.30 3.66
CA GLY A 229 7.95 7.50 5.08
C GLY A 229 9.01 8.57 5.36
N SER A 230 9.98 8.27 6.23
CA SER A 230 11.08 9.20 6.53
C SER A 230 12.26 9.07 5.56
N PHE A 231 12.22 8.17 4.55
CA PHE A 231 13.32 7.93 3.63
C PHE A 231 13.72 9.20 2.85
N PRO A 232 12.80 9.96 2.21
CA PRO A 232 13.19 11.18 1.49
C PRO A 232 13.91 12.19 2.37
N GLY A 233 13.40 12.44 3.58
CA GLY A 233 14.00 13.39 4.53
C GLY A 233 15.35 12.94 5.13
N THR A 234 15.66 11.65 5.06
CA THR A 234 16.90 11.08 5.63
C THR A 234 17.90 10.60 4.57
N LEU A 235 17.58 10.68 3.29
CA LEU A 235 18.39 10.17 2.18
C LEU A 235 19.84 10.68 2.23
N ALA A 236 20.05 11.98 2.46
CA ALA A 236 21.39 12.54 2.55
C ALA A 236 22.24 11.94 3.69
N ARG A 237 21.60 11.58 4.81
CA ARG A 237 22.25 10.87 5.91
C ARG A 237 22.60 9.44 5.51
N ILE A 238 21.71 8.75 4.80
CA ILE A 238 21.90 7.38 4.35
C ILE A 238 23.04 7.31 3.34
N ASP A 239 23.07 8.22 2.36
CA ASP A 239 24.18 8.39 1.40
C ASP A 239 25.52 8.68 2.09
N LYS A 240 25.48 9.54 3.11
CA LYS A 240 26.70 9.81 3.91
C LYS A 240 27.18 8.57 4.63
N GLY A 241 26.27 7.77 5.18
CA GLY A 241 26.56 6.49 5.83
C GLY A 241 27.18 5.49 4.85
N TYR A 242 26.61 5.35 3.66
CA TYR A 242 27.13 4.51 2.58
C TYR A 242 28.58 4.87 2.22
N LYS A 243 28.87 6.16 2.03
CA LYS A 243 30.22 6.65 1.71
C LYS A 243 31.20 6.49 2.87
N ALA A 244 30.74 6.62 4.12
CA ALA A 244 31.60 6.54 5.31
C ALA A 244 31.89 5.10 5.74
N ARG A 245 30.99 4.16 5.48
CA ARG A 245 31.10 2.77 5.91
C ARG A 245 30.71 1.82 4.77
N PRO A 246 31.42 1.86 3.62
CA PRO A 246 31.17 0.95 2.51
C PRO A 246 31.37 -0.52 2.89
N ASP A 247 32.20 -0.78 3.89
CA ASP A 247 32.41 -2.09 4.51
C ASP A 247 31.16 -2.69 5.13
N LEU A 248 30.18 -1.87 5.50
CA LEU A 248 28.89 -2.29 6.05
C LEU A 248 27.72 -2.10 5.06
N CYS A 249 27.75 -1.05 4.25
CA CYS A 249 26.61 -0.65 3.42
C CYS A 249 26.69 -1.20 1.99
N ALA A 250 27.89 -1.47 1.44
CA ALA A 250 28.07 -1.93 0.06
C ALA A 250 28.38 -3.44 -0.05
N VAL A 251 28.03 -4.22 0.96
CA VAL A 251 28.37 -5.65 1.06
C VAL A 251 27.76 -6.51 -0.04
N ASN A 252 26.62 -6.08 -0.59
CA ASN A 252 25.93 -6.78 -1.70
C ASN A 252 26.19 -6.10 -3.06
N GLY A 253 27.18 -5.20 -3.14
CA GLY A 253 27.57 -4.55 -4.39
C GLY A 253 26.61 -3.48 -4.90
N CYS A 254 25.65 -3.01 -4.05
CA CYS A 254 24.71 -1.95 -4.41
C CYS A 254 25.42 -0.61 -4.66
N GLY A 255 24.80 0.26 -5.45
CA GLY A 255 25.17 1.68 -5.60
C GLY A 255 24.85 2.52 -4.37
N ALA A 256 25.09 3.83 -4.44
CA ALA A 256 24.66 4.75 -3.40
C ALA A 256 23.11 4.81 -3.35
N PRO A 257 22.50 4.99 -2.17
CA PRO A 257 21.04 5.05 -2.05
C PRO A 257 20.36 6.05 -2.99
N SER A 258 20.99 7.19 -3.24
CA SER A 258 20.49 8.17 -4.23
C SER A 258 20.46 7.67 -5.68
N ASP A 259 21.25 6.64 -6.04
CA ASP A 259 21.24 6.06 -7.39
C ASP A 259 19.98 5.24 -7.67
N TYR A 260 19.19 4.93 -6.63
CA TYR A 260 17.93 4.18 -6.71
C TYR A 260 16.70 5.08 -6.78
N ILE A 261 16.87 6.39 -6.69
CA ILE A 261 15.77 7.34 -6.92
C ILE A 261 15.20 7.10 -8.33
N GLY A 262 13.87 6.95 -8.39
CA GLY A 262 13.16 6.61 -9.64
C GLY A 262 13.12 5.11 -9.99
N LYS A 263 13.74 4.22 -9.21
CA LYS A 263 13.59 2.77 -9.38
C LYS A 263 12.32 2.21 -8.74
N PHE A 264 11.69 2.96 -7.86
CA PHE A 264 10.43 2.61 -7.20
C PHE A 264 9.49 3.82 -7.17
N TYR A 265 8.24 3.56 -6.86
CA TYR A 265 7.18 4.54 -6.76
C TYR A 265 6.90 4.90 -5.30
N LEU A 266 6.30 6.07 -5.08
CA LEU A 266 5.76 6.52 -3.81
C LEU A 266 4.32 6.97 -4.01
N ASP A 267 3.49 6.91 -2.96
CA ASP A 267 2.26 7.67 -2.97
C ASP A 267 2.51 9.15 -2.61
N THR A 268 1.49 9.98 -2.75
CA THR A 268 1.58 11.44 -2.50
C THR A 268 1.17 11.84 -1.10
N LEU A 269 0.95 10.87 -0.18
CA LEU A 269 0.44 11.14 1.16
C LEU A 269 1.53 11.67 2.09
N VAL A 270 1.81 12.95 1.99
CA VAL A 270 2.85 13.64 2.77
C VAL A 270 2.32 14.83 3.60
N HIS A 271 1.02 15.15 3.49
CA HIS A 271 0.28 16.15 4.28
C HIS A 271 0.77 17.61 4.19
N ASP A 272 1.76 17.89 3.35
CA ASP A 272 2.34 19.23 3.21
C ASP A 272 2.77 19.51 1.76
N PRO A 273 2.35 20.62 1.13
CA PRO A 273 2.65 20.91 -0.27
C PRO A 273 4.14 21.18 -0.53
N GLU A 274 4.88 21.72 0.44
CA GLU A 274 6.32 21.94 0.29
C GLU A 274 7.07 20.61 0.39
N MET A 275 6.61 19.70 1.26
CA MET A 275 7.17 18.35 1.33
C MET A 275 6.89 17.58 0.04
N LEU A 276 5.68 17.66 -0.51
CA LEU A 276 5.36 17.06 -1.81
C LEU A 276 6.26 17.62 -2.91
N HIS A 277 6.47 18.94 -2.93
CA HIS A 277 7.36 19.57 -3.89
C HIS A 277 8.82 19.07 -3.78
N GLN A 278 9.32 18.87 -2.56
CA GLN A 278 10.65 18.29 -2.35
C GLN A 278 10.73 16.85 -2.86
N VAL A 279 9.73 16.02 -2.55
CA VAL A 279 9.66 14.63 -3.02
C VAL A 279 9.57 14.57 -4.54
N MET A 280 8.78 15.45 -5.18
CA MET A 280 8.74 15.61 -6.64
C MET A 280 10.10 15.95 -7.22
N GLY A 281 10.83 16.90 -6.61
CA GLY A 281 12.17 17.29 -7.04
C GLY A 281 13.20 16.15 -6.94
N MET A 282 12.97 15.19 -6.03
CA MET A 282 13.83 14.03 -5.84
C MET A 282 13.46 12.87 -6.78
N PHE A 283 12.18 12.49 -6.82
CA PHE A 283 11.72 11.26 -7.48
C PHE A 283 11.17 11.48 -8.90
N GLY A 284 10.78 12.72 -9.23
CA GLY A 284 10.01 13.01 -10.43
C GLY A 284 8.54 12.61 -10.30
N VAL A 285 7.67 13.33 -11.00
CA VAL A 285 6.21 13.10 -10.98
C VAL A 285 5.81 11.72 -11.54
N GLU A 286 6.65 11.15 -12.40
CA GLU A 286 6.45 9.83 -13.00
C GLU A 286 6.54 8.68 -11.98
N LYS A 287 6.97 8.97 -10.76
CA LYS A 287 7.12 8.00 -9.66
C LYS A 287 6.22 8.32 -8.47
N LEU A 288 5.33 9.30 -8.61
CA LEU A 288 4.40 9.71 -7.56
C LEU A 288 2.97 9.44 -7.98
N ALA A 289 2.25 8.61 -7.25
CA ALA A 289 0.86 8.28 -7.49
C ALA A 289 -0.03 8.80 -6.35
N LEU A 290 -1.19 9.37 -6.67
CA LEU A 290 -2.16 9.76 -5.64
C LEU A 290 -2.45 8.59 -4.71
N GLY A 291 -2.37 8.83 -3.40
CA GLY A 291 -2.77 7.92 -2.35
C GLY A 291 -3.31 8.67 -1.16
N SER A 292 -4.41 8.22 -0.59
CA SER A 292 -5.11 8.94 0.47
C SER A 292 -5.14 8.25 1.83
N ASP A 293 -4.83 6.96 1.93
CA ASP A 293 -5.05 6.12 3.14
C ASP A 293 -6.53 6.09 3.59
N TYR A 294 -7.47 6.31 2.64
CA TYR A 294 -8.91 6.26 2.93
C TYR A 294 -9.31 4.87 3.47
N PRO A 295 -10.13 4.75 4.52
CA PRO A 295 -10.88 5.82 5.19
C PRO A 295 -10.31 6.22 6.56
N PHE A 296 -9.03 6.13 6.79
CA PHE A 296 -8.43 6.30 8.12
C PHE A 296 -8.09 7.75 8.49
N PRO A 297 -7.97 8.06 9.82
CA PRO A 297 -7.84 9.44 10.31
C PRO A 297 -6.58 10.20 9.88
N LEU A 298 -5.51 9.49 9.47
CA LEU A 298 -4.31 10.10 8.89
C LEU A 298 -4.36 10.14 7.36
N GLY A 299 -5.50 9.78 6.76
CA GLY A 299 -5.72 9.94 5.34
C GLY A 299 -6.03 11.37 4.92
N GLU A 300 -6.12 11.61 3.62
CA GLU A 300 -6.59 12.88 3.07
C GLU A 300 -8.13 12.92 3.06
N ASP A 301 -8.71 13.96 3.68
CA ASP A 301 -10.16 14.19 3.65
C ASP A 301 -10.68 14.48 2.23
N HIS A 302 -9.82 15.07 1.37
CA HIS A 302 -10.11 15.37 -0.03
C HIS A 302 -8.93 14.89 -0.90
N PRO A 303 -8.92 13.62 -1.32
CA PRO A 303 -7.82 13.04 -2.07
C PRO A 303 -7.46 13.85 -3.31
N GLY A 304 -6.18 14.21 -3.40
CA GLY A 304 -5.64 14.98 -4.51
C GLY A 304 -5.86 16.49 -4.45
N ALA A 305 -6.63 17.02 -3.49
CA ALA A 305 -6.87 18.47 -3.39
C ALA A 305 -5.57 19.26 -3.21
N MET A 306 -4.60 18.72 -2.49
CA MET A 306 -3.27 19.33 -2.34
C MET A 306 -2.57 19.46 -3.69
N ILE A 307 -2.59 18.41 -4.52
CA ILE A 307 -2.00 18.42 -5.88
C ILE A 307 -2.72 19.44 -6.78
N GLU A 308 -4.06 19.45 -6.72
CA GLU A 308 -4.89 20.38 -7.50
C GLU A 308 -4.63 21.84 -7.16
N ALA A 309 -4.40 22.14 -5.87
CA ALA A 309 -4.14 23.49 -5.36
C ALA A 309 -2.71 24.01 -5.63
N MET A 310 -1.77 23.15 -6.03
CA MET A 310 -0.38 23.57 -6.28
C MET A 310 -0.27 24.34 -7.61
N GLU A 311 -0.26 25.68 -7.55
CA GLU A 311 -0.20 26.57 -8.74
C GLU A 311 1.05 26.40 -9.60
N ARG A 312 2.15 25.93 -8.98
CA ARG A 312 3.44 25.74 -9.67
C ARG A 312 3.51 24.49 -10.55
N LEU A 313 2.50 23.59 -10.46
CA LEU A 313 2.45 22.39 -11.29
C LEU A 313 1.95 22.69 -12.71
N THR A 314 2.62 22.11 -13.69
CA THR A 314 2.08 22.02 -15.05
C THR A 314 0.88 21.06 -15.07
N GLU A 315 0.04 21.18 -16.11
CA GLU A 315 -1.09 20.26 -16.31
C GLU A 315 -0.62 18.82 -16.47
N HIS A 316 0.51 18.59 -17.11
CA HIS A 316 1.13 17.27 -17.25
C HIS A 316 1.51 16.68 -15.88
N GLU A 317 2.22 17.42 -15.05
CA GLU A 317 2.63 16.97 -13.72
C GLU A 317 1.43 16.64 -12.83
N ARG A 318 0.42 17.52 -12.86
CA ARG A 318 -0.85 17.30 -12.14
C ARG A 318 -1.55 16.04 -12.61
N SER A 319 -1.72 15.86 -13.92
CA SER A 319 -2.35 14.68 -14.52
C SER A 319 -1.59 13.38 -14.20
N ARG A 320 -0.25 13.45 -14.23
CA ARG A 320 0.58 12.28 -13.86
C ARG A 320 0.31 11.84 -12.41
N MET A 321 0.42 12.74 -11.46
CA MET A 321 0.23 12.40 -10.03
C MET A 321 -1.20 12.00 -9.71
N LEU A 322 -2.22 12.66 -10.29
CA LEU A 322 -3.62 12.35 -10.00
C LEU A 322 -4.08 10.97 -10.51
N GLY A 323 -3.49 10.46 -11.60
CA GLY A 323 -3.93 9.17 -12.14
C GLY A 323 -2.96 8.47 -13.08
N GLY A 324 -2.23 9.24 -13.91
CA GLY A 324 -1.35 8.66 -14.94
C GLY A 324 -0.27 7.73 -14.38
N THR A 325 0.34 8.10 -13.24
CA THR A 325 1.34 7.27 -12.58
C THR A 325 0.74 6.01 -11.97
N ALA A 326 -0.48 6.07 -11.40
CA ALA A 326 -1.19 4.90 -10.92
C ALA A 326 -1.53 3.93 -12.05
N LEU A 327 -1.99 4.43 -13.21
CA LEU A 327 -2.23 3.60 -14.40
C LEU A 327 -0.96 2.89 -14.87
N GLU A 328 0.17 3.63 -14.98
CA GLU A 328 1.46 3.04 -15.38
C GLU A 328 1.94 1.99 -14.38
N PHE A 329 1.88 2.30 -13.09
CA PHE A 329 2.25 1.38 -12.01
C PHE A 329 1.44 0.09 -12.09
N LEU A 330 0.12 0.19 -12.20
CA LEU A 330 -0.78 -0.95 -12.26
C LEU A 330 -0.81 -1.65 -13.63
N GLY A 331 -0.17 -1.09 -14.65
CA GLY A 331 -0.22 -1.61 -16.02
C GLY A 331 -1.61 -1.52 -16.66
N LEU A 332 -2.41 -0.56 -16.23
CA LEU A 332 -3.77 -0.33 -16.71
C LEU A 332 -3.79 0.78 -17.78
N GLN A 333 -4.84 0.78 -18.59
CA GLN A 333 -5.09 1.81 -19.58
C GLN A 333 -6.29 2.65 -19.14
N GLU A 334 -6.30 3.94 -19.48
CA GLU A 334 -7.40 4.87 -19.17
C GLU A 334 -8.76 4.36 -19.69
N ASN A 335 -8.78 3.69 -20.83
CA ASN A 335 -9.98 3.09 -21.41
C ASN A 335 -10.55 1.89 -20.63
N ALA A 336 -9.85 1.40 -19.60
CA ALA A 336 -10.40 0.41 -18.66
C ALA A 336 -11.55 0.98 -17.82
N PHE A 337 -11.68 2.32 -17.76
CA PHE A 337 -12.70 3.03 -16.98
C PHE A 337 -13.60 3.90 -17.88
N PRO A 338 -14.34 3.27 -18.83
CA PRO A 338 -15.21 4.02 -19.74
C PRO A 338 -16.40 4.61 -18.97
N GLY A 339 -16.63 5.90 -19.11
CA GLY A 339 -17.76 6.62 -18.47
C GLY A 339 -17.33 7.51 -17.30
N VAL A 340 -16.13 7.38 -16.80
CA VAL A 340 -15.55 8.27 -15.79
C VAL A 340 -14.77 9.41 -16.45
N ALA A 341 -14.03 9.14 -17.51
CA ALA A 341 -13.24 10.11 -18.29
C ALA A 341 -14.06 11.15 -19.11
N GLY A 342 -15.39 11.16 -19.03
CA GLY A 342 -16.26 11.98 -19.85
C GLY A 342 -17.25 12.89 -19.13
N GLY A 343 -17.25 12.94 -17.81
CA GLY A 343 -18.18 13.71 -16.98
C GLY A 343 -17.85 15.21 -16.90
N GLY A 344 -17.64 15.89 -18.00
CA GLY A 344 -17.62 17.35 -18.08
C GLY A 344 -19.03 17.91 -17.92
N GLY A 345 -19.50 18.06 -16.69
CA GLY A 345 -20.80 18.64 -16.40
C GLY A 345 -21.31 18.33 -14.98
N ARG A 346 -20.58 18.76 -13.97
CA ARG A 346 -21.13 18.89 -12.61
C ARG A 346 -20.78 20.24 -12.04
#